data_52e38725ff41b5d947b717fcc10166c9
#
_entry.id   52e38725ff41b5d947b717fcc10166c9
#
_cell.length_a   1.000
_cell.length_b   1.000
_cell.length_c   1.000
_cell.angle_alpha   90.00
_cell.angle_beta   90.00
_cell.angle_gamma   90.00
#
_symmetry.space_group_name_H-M   'P 1'
#
loop_
_entity.id
_entity.type
_entity.pdbx_description
1 polymer ?
#
loop_
_entity_poly.entity_id
_entity_poly.type
_entity_poly.pdbx_seq_one_letter_code
_entity_poly.pdbx_strand_id
1 'polypeptide(L)'
;MAAKRKLGKATDARLALLKNQVSQLLWNGKLVTTAARAKEVQKLAEKYITIAINSYKDTVTVEKTKIVNGQATTIKVVNDGAKKLAARRKLMASLNDLQEARREKETATEYKLRTKAVKHPLIEKMFNDYAPKFDAKTSENGQKGGYTAIYKMTQRRGDGAEMATIVVL
;
A
#
# COMPACT_ATOMS: atom_id res chain seq x y z
N MET A 1 13.21 0.13 23.40
CA MET A 1 12.41 0.47 22.20
C MET A 1 12.41 1.99 22.00
N ALA A 2 12.74 2.49 20.83
CA ALA A 2 12.63 3.93 20.55
C ALA A 2 11.17 4.37 20.73
N ALA A 3 10.96 5.36 21.61
CA ALA A 3 9.62 5.86 21.90
C ALA A 3 8.97 6.40 20.62
N LYS A 4 7.72 6.04 20.38
CA LYS A 4 6.93 6.60 19.26
C LYS A 4 6.74 8.10 19.47
N ARG A 5 7.02 8.91 18.45
CA ARG A 5 6.81 10.36 18.51
C ARG A 5 5.33 10.68 18.69
N LYS A 6 5.00 11.60 19.60
CA LYS A 6 3.62 12.06 19.83
C LYS A 6 3.12 12.98 18.72
N LEU A 7 4.01 13.67 17.98
CA LEU A 7 3.71 14.60 16.88
C LEU A 7 2.76 15.74 17.26
N GLY A 8 2.73 16.12 18.55
CA GLY A 8 1.82 17.15 19.07
C GLY A 8 0.33 16.82 18.97
N LYS A 9 -0.02 15.53 18.96
CA LYS A 9 -1.41 15.06 18.75
C LYS A 9 -1.83 14.02 19.77
N ALA A 10 -3.13 13.96 20.06
CA ALA A 10 -3.78 12.86 20.77
C ALA A 10 -3.55 11.53 19.99
N THR A 11 -3.68 10.40 20.67
CA THR A 11 -3.29 9.10 20.10
C THR A 11 -4.12 8.73 18.87
N ASP A 12 -5.42 8.93 18.92
CA ASP A 12 -6.37 8.69 17.82
C ASP A 12 -6.05 9.56 16.59
N ALA A 13 -5.92 10.86 16.76
CA ALA A 13 -5.58 11.81 15.70
C ALA A 13 -4.19 11.52 15.09
N ARG A 14 -3.22 11.09 15.91
CA ARG A 14 -1.89 10.68 15.44
C ARG A 14 -1.96 9.44 14.59
N LEU A 15 -2.69 8.41 15.03
CA LEU A 15 -2.84 7.17 14.28
C LEU A 15 -3.56 7.39 12.94
N ALA A 16 -4.62 8.20 12.94
CA ALA A 16 -5.33 8.57 11.72
C ALA A 16 -4.43 9.35 10.73
N LEU A 17 -3.64 10.30 11.23
CA LEU A 17 -2.67 11.05 10.41
C LEU A 17 -1.63 10.11 9.78
N LEU A 18 -1.04 9.22 10.57
CA LEU A 18 -0.02 8.29 10.08
C LEU A 18 -0.63 7.31 9.08
N LYS A 19 -1.82 6.75 9.35
CA LYS A 19 -2.55 5.89 8.43
C LYS A 19 -2.77 6.57 7.08
N ASN A 20 -3.23 7.82 7.09
CA ASN A 20 -3.46 8.59 5.87
C ASN A 20 -2.15 8.84 5.09
N GLN A 21 -1.09 9.31 5.77
CA GLN A 21 0.19 9.61 5.11
C GLN A 21 0.87 8.35 4.54
N VAL A 22 0.81 7.22 5.24
CA VAL A 22 1.34 5.95 4.72
C VAL A 22 0.55 5.48 3.51
N SER A 23 -0.79 5.57 3.54
CA SER A 23 -1.62 5.20 2.40
C SER A 23 -1.32 6.07 1.17
N GLN A 24 -1.16 7.39 1.36
CA GLN A 24 -0.78 8.31 0.28
C GLN A 24 0.63 8.04 -0.26
N LEU A 25 1.61 7.74 0.61
CA LEU A 25 2.95 7.36 0.20
C LEU A 25 2.96 6.12 -0.68
N LEU A 26 2.27 5.06 -0.24
CA LEU A 26 2.21 3.80 -0.98
C LEU A 26 1.40 3.93 -2.28
N TRP A 27 0.42 4.83 -2.31
CA TRP A 27 -0.37 5.11 -3.53
C TRP A 27 0.42 5.89 -4.57
N ASN A 28 1.01 7.02 -4.16
CA ASN A 28 1.69 7.96 -5.06
C ASN A 28 3.17 7.64 -5.28
N GLY A 29 3.77 6.74 -4.48
CA GLY A 29 5.21 6.45 -4.49
C GLY A 29 6.07 7.50 -3.82
N LYS A 30 5.56 8.73 -3.61
CA LYS A 30 6.26 9.84 -2.93
C LYS A 30 5.31 10.68 -2.07
N LEU A 31 5.85 11.27 -1.01
CA LEU A 31 5.11 12.15 -0.10
C LEU A 31 6.03 13.24 0.44
N VAL A 32 5.58 14.49 0.39
CA VAL A 32 6.25 15.64 1.03
C VAL A 32 5.59 15.89 2.38
N THR A 33 6.38 15.90 3.46
CA THR A 33 5.89 16.15 4.81
C THR A 33 7.01 16.69 5.70
N THR A 34 6.75 16.93 6.98
CA THR A 34 7.82 17.34 7.91
C THR A 34 8.75 16.16 8.22
N ALA A 35 10.04 16.44 8.45
CA ALA A 35 11.05 15.42 8.73
C ALA A 35 10.67 14.48 9.90
N ALA A 36 10.03 15.04 10.95
CA ALA A 36 9.54 14.25 12.08
C ALA A 36 8.45 13.24 11.68
N ARG A 37 7.49 13.64 10.82
CA ARG A 37 6.44 12.75 10.31
C ARG A 37 7.00 11.74 9.32
N ALA A 38 7.90 12.15 8.42
CA ALA A 38 8.53 11.27 7.45
C ALA A 38 9.19 10.06 8.14
N LYS A 39 9.92 10.27 9.24
CA LYS A 39 10.56 9.19 10.02
C LYS A 39 9.57 8.18 10.61
N GLU A 40 8.39 8.64 11.06
CA GLU A 40 7.37 7.72 11.59
C GLU A 40 6.60 7.01 10.46
N VAL A 41 6.32 7.70 9.35
CA VAL A 41 5.70 7.13 8.15
C VAL A 41 6.60 6.05 7.54
N GLN A 42 7.92 6.28 7.46
CA GLN A 42 8.90 5.32 6.97
C GLN A 42 8.80 3.97 7.67
N LYS A 43 8.82 3.97 9.00
CA LYS A 43 8.76 2.74 9.81
C LYS A 43 7.50 1.91 9.53
N LEU A 44 6.37 2.58 9.33
CA LEU A 44 5.10 1.91 9.05
C LEU A 44 5.05 1.40 7.60
N ALA A 45 5.50 2.21 6.63
CA ALA A 45 5.54 1.84 5.22
C ALA A 45 6.42 0.60 5.01
N GLU A 46 7.62 0.58 5.58
CA GLU A 46 8.53 -0.56 5.51
C GLU A 46 7.93 -1.84 6.12
N LYS A 47 7.25 -1.70 7.26
CA LYS A 47 6.54 -2.82 7.87
C LYS A 47 5.45 -3.38 6.96
N TYR A 48 4.66 -2.52 6.30
CA TYR A 48 3.57 -2.99 5.43
C TYR A 48 4.10 -3.60 4.13
N ILE A 49 5.15 -3.05 3.55
CA ILE A 49 5.84 -3.64 2.39
C ILE A 49 6.40 -5.02 2.76
N THR A 50 7.04 -5.17 3.92
CA THR A 50 7.55 -6.48 4.39
C THR A 50 6.42 -7.52 4.54
N ILE A 51 5.25 -7.11 5.06
CA ILE A 51 4.09 -8.01 5.17
C ILE A 51 3.66 -8.50 3.78
N ALA A 52 3.62 -7.61 2.78
CA ALA A 52 3.27 -7.98 1.42
C ALA A 52 4.30 -8.94 0.80
N ILE A 53 5.61 -8.64 0.91
CA ILE A 53 6.71 -9.49 0.38
C ILE A 53 6.64 -10.91 0.96
N ASN A 54 6.42 -11.04 2.26
CA ASN A 54 6.44 -12.36 2.92
C ASN A 54 5.21 -13.22 2.59
N SER A 55 4.21 -12.69 1.90
CA SER A 55 2.93 -13.40 1.71
C SER A 55 2.41 -13.44 0.27
N TYR A 56 2.97 -12.65 -0.67
CA TYR A 56 2.39 -12.51 -2.01
C TYR A 56 2.42 -13.82 -2.85
N LYS A 57 3.39 -14.71 -2.59
CA LYS A 57 3.54 -16.00 -3.28
C LYS A 57 2.53 -17.06 -2.83
N ASP A 58 1.88 -16.85 -1.68
CA ASP A 58 0.94 -17.84 -1.14
C ASP A 58 -0.40 -17.74 -1.86
N THR A 59 -0.56 -18.54 -2.91
CA THR A 59 -1.77 -18.62 -3.75
C THR A 59 -2.22 -20.06 -3.89
N VAL A 60 -3.54 -20.27 -3.98
CA VAL A 60 -4.17 -21.59 -4.15
C VAL A 60 -5.02 -21.56 -5.42
N THR A 61 -4.80 -22.48 -6.32
CA THR A 61 -5.63 -22.65 -7.52
C THR A 61 -6.83 -23.54 -7.19
N VAL A 62 -8.04 -23.02 -7.39
CA VAL A 62 -9.30 -23.75 -7.15
C VAL A 62 -10.07 -23.84 -8.45
N GLU A 63 -10.54 -25.02 -8.77
CA GLU A 63 -11.45 -25.25 -9.90
C GLU A 63 -12.88 -24.90 -9.49
N LYS A 64 -13.51 -23.98 -10.24
CA LYS A 64 -14.91 -23.58 -10.03
C LYS A 64 -15.72 -23.89 -11.28
N THR A 65 -16.84 -24.57 -11.11
CA THR A 65 -17.79 -24.79 -12.17
C THR A 65 -18.68 -23.55 -12.32
N LYS A 66 -18.70 -22.96 -13.51
CA LYS A 66 -19.59 -21.85 -13.88
C LYS A 66 -20.48 -22.29 -15.03
N ILE A 67 -21.76 -22.04 -14.92
CA ILE A 67 -22.70 -22.27 -16.00
C ILE A 67 -22.67 -21.08 -16.94
N VAL A 68 -22.23 -21.27 -18.17
CA VAL A 68 -22.22 -20.27 -19.24
C VAL A 68 -23.06 -20.82 -20.39
N ASN A 69 -24.10 -20.09 -20.79
CA ASN A 69 -25.03 -20.50 -21.85
C ASN A 69 -25.64 -21.92 -21.66
N GLY A 70 -25.96 -22.28 -20.40
CA GLY A 70 -26.55 -23.59 -20.07
C GLY A 70 -25.57 -24.76 -20.00
N GLN A 71 -24.27 -24.54 -20.29
CA GLN A 71 -23.22 -25.56 -20.19
C GLN A 71 -22.34 -25.32 -18.96
N ALA A 72 -22.02 -26.39 -18.24
CA ALA A 72 -21.11 -26.34 -17.10
C ALA A 72 -19.66 -26.27 -17.58
N THR A 73 -19.01 -25.11 -17.39
CA THR A 73 -17.61 -24.90 -17.75
C THR A 73 -16.78 -24.83 -16.48
N THR A 74 -15.71 -25.64 -16.38
CA THR A 74 -14.75 -25.57 -15.26
C THR A 74 -13.72 -24.49 -15.53
N ILE A 75 -13.65 -23.51 -14.61
CA ILE A 75 -12.70 -22.40 -14.69
C ILE A 75 -11.72 -22.53 -13.51
N LYS A 76 -10.42 -22.47 -13.81
CA LYS A 76 -9.38 -22.40 -12.78
C LYS A 76 -9.27 -20.96 -12.27
N VAL A 77 -9.50 -20.78 -10.99
CA VAL A 77 -9.41 -19.47 -10.32
C VAL A 77 -8.28 -19.52 -9.30
N VAL A 78 -7.37 -18.55 -9.36
CA VAL A 78 -6.30 -18.39 -8.39
C VAL A 78 -6.83 -17.55 -7.24
N ASN A 79 -6.89 -18.14 -6.06
CA ASN A 79 -7.30 -17.48 -4.80
C ASN A 79 -6.07 -17.20 -3.93
N ASP A 80 -6.21 -16.26 -2.99
CA ASP A 80 -5.19 -16.03 -1.96
C ASP A 80 -5.12 -17.25 -1.02
N GLY A 81 -3.92 -17.73 -0.71
CA GLY A 81 -3.68 -18.70 0.33
C GLY A 81 -3.88 -18.12 1.74
N ALA A 82 -3.79 -18.94 2.76
CA ALA A 82 -4.06 -18.55 4.13
C ALA A 82 -3.17 -17.39 4.63
N LYS A 83 -1.88 -17.41 4.30
CA LYS A 83 -0.92 -16.35 4.68
C LYS A 83 -1.22 -15.05 3.94
N LYS A 84 -1.44 -15.10 2.62
CA LYS A 84 -1.76 -13.93 1.81
C LYS A 84 -3.10 -13.31 2.20
N LEU A 85 -4.12 -14.12 2.49
CA LEU A 85 -5.41 -13.66 2.97
C LEU A 85 -5.32 -12.96 4.33
N ALA A 86 -4.54 -13.51 5.28
CA ALA A 86 -4.30 -12.88 6.57
C ALA A 86 -3.55 -11.55 6.43
N ALA A 87 -2.53 -11.49 5.56
CA ALA A 87 -1.79 -10.27 5.25
C ALA A 87 -2.71 -9.21 4.61
N ARG A 88 -3.54 -9.59 3.63
CA ARG A 88 -4.54 -8.73 3.00
C ARG A 88 -5.48 -8.11 4.02
N ARG A 89 -6.07 -8.90 4.91
CA ARG A 89 -6.94 -8.40 5.99
C ARG A 89 -6.23 -7.41 6.89
N LYS A 90 -4.98 -7.68 7.26
CA LYS A 90 -4.16 -6.80 8.11
C LYS A 90 -3.83 -5.47 7.42
N LEU A 91 -3.48 -5.50 6.15
CA LEU A 91 -3.21 -4.30 5.35
C LEU A 91 -4.46 -3.44 5.17
N MET A 92 -5.61 -4.06 4.86
CA MET A 92 -6.90 -3.36 4.74
C MET A 92 -7.31 -2.67 6.04
N ALA A 93 -7.11 -3.29 7.20
CA ALA A 93 -7.37 -2.66 8.50
C ALA A 93 -6.43 -1.47 8.78
N SER A 94 -5.18 -1.55 8.30
CA SER A 94 -4.11 -0.59 8.61
C SER A 94 -3.98 0.56 7.63
N LEU A 95 -4.50 0.43 6.41
CA LEU A 95 -4.41 1.43 5.33
C LEU A 95 -5.80 1.97 4.99
N ASN A 96 -5.85 3.18 4.41
CA ASN A 96 -7.07 3.71 3.86
C ASN A 96 -7.32 3.11 2.47
N ASP A 97 -8.58 2.88 2.14
CA ASP A 97 -8.97 2.41 0.83
C ASP A 97 -8.96 3.59 -0.16
N LEU A 98 -7.83 3.74 -0.87
CA LEU A 98 -7.66 4.77 -1.88
C LEU A 98 -8.08 4.20 -3.23
N GLN A 99 -8.93 4.96 -3.92
CA GLN A 99 -9.44 4.64 -5.25
C GLN A 99 -8.76 5.53 -6.29
N GLU A 100 -8.72 5.07 -7.54
CA GLU A 100 -8.28 5.89 -8.65
C GLU A 100 -9.17 7.13 -8.81
N ALA A 101 -8.57 8.24 -9.15
CA ALA A 101 -9.34 9.44 -9.47
C ALA A 101 -10.18 9.25 -10.75
N ARG A 102 -11.33 9.88 -10.78
CA ARG A 102 -12.16 9.94 -11.99
C ARG A 102 -11.41 10.72 -13.07
N ARG A 103 -11.39 10.21 -14.30
CA ARG A 103 -10.76 10.87 -15.44
C ARG A 103 -11.58 12.08 -15.88
N GLU A 104 -10.93 13.02 -16.54
CA GLU A 104 -11.65 14.15 -17.16
C GLU A 104 -12.67 13.62 -18.16
N LYS A 105 -13.89 14.17 -18.11
CA LYS A 105 -15.04 13.80 -18.95
C LYS A 105 -15.58 12.37 -18.77
N GLU A 106 -15.06 11.57 -17.82
CA GLU A 106 -15.59 10.24 -17.53
C GLU A 106 -16.93 10.36 -16.79
N THR A 107 -17.95 9.64 -17.22
CA THR A 107 -19.25 9.59 -16.53
C THR A 107 -19.15 8.75 -15.25
N ALA A 108 -20.09 8.94 -14.31
CA ALA A 108 -20.13 8.16 -13.07
C ALA A 108 -20.32 6.65 -13.33
N THR A 109 -21.03 6.30 -14.39
CA THR A 109 -21.28 4.91 -14.79
C THR A 109 -20.01 4.25 -15.35
N GLU A 110 -19.30 4.94 -16.24
CA GLU A 110 -18.02 4.47 -16.80
C GLU A 110 -16.96 4.29 -15.71
N TYR A 111 -16.84 5.26 -14.80
CA TYR A 111 -15.97 5.14 -13.64
C TYR A 111 -16.25 3.89 -12.80
N LYS A 112 -17.53 3.63 -12.47
CA LYS A 112 -17.96 2.44 -11.74
C LYS A 112 -17.64 1.15 -12.49
N LEU A 113 -17.85 1.10 -13.81
CA LEU A 113 -17.53 -0.06 -14.63
C LEU A 113 -16.03 -0.34 -14.65
N ARG A 114 -15.20 0.70 -14.80
CA ARG A 114 -13.75 0.60 -14.83
C ARG A 114 -13.17 0.14 -13.48
N THR A 115 -13.68 0.68 -12.37
CA THR A 115 -13.16 0.36 -11.03
C THR A 115 -13.79 -0.88 -10.40
N LYS A 116 -14.84 -1.45 -11.01
CA LYS A 116 -15.56 -2.63 -10.48
C LYS A 116 -14.70 -3.87 -10.31
N ALA A 117 -13.71 -4.06 -11.18
CA ALA A 117 -12.85 -5.24 -11.19
C ALA A 117 -11.92 -5.30 -9.97
N VAL A 118 -11.46 -4.13 -9.49
CA VAL A 118 -10.49 -4.03 -8.39
C VAL A 118 -11.10 -3.26 -7.22
N LYS A 119 -11.51 -3.99 -6.18
CA LYS A 119 -12.17 -3.38 -5.01
C LYS A 119 -11.23 -2.55 -4.13
N HIS A 120 -9.99 -3.00 -3.98
CA HIS A 120 -8.98 -2.38 -3.10
C HIS A 120 -7.68 -2.14 -3.88
N PRO A 121 -7.62 -1.10 -4.74
CA PRO A 121 -6.50 -0.90 -5.67
C PRO A 121 -5.14 -0.71 -4.98
N LEU A 122 -5.09 -0.03 -3.84
CA LEU A 122 -3.85 0.13 -3.07
C LEU A 122 -3.29 -1.22 -2.60
N ILE A 123 -4.15 -2.12 -2.14
CA ILE A 123 -3.75 -3.45 -1.65
C ILE A 123 -3.27 -4.31 -2.83
N GLU A 124 -3.98 -4.27 -3.96
CA GLU A 124 -3.55 -4.96 -5.18
C GLU A 124 -2.20 -4.43 -5.67
N LYS A 125 -1.98 -3.12 -5.67
CA LYS A 125 -0.69 -2.51 -5.99
C LYS A 125 0.44 -3.01 -5.08
N MET A 126 0.17 -3.18 -3.79
CA MET A 126 1.17 -3.70 -2.87
C MET A 126 1.57 -5.15 -3.18
N PHE A 127 0.61 -6.02 -3.55
CA PHE A 127 0.89 -7.42 -3.85
C PHE A 127 1.42 -7.65 -5.26
N ASN A 128 0.97 -6.86 -6.24
CA ASN A 128 1.29 -7.07 -7.65
C ASN A 128 2.53 -6.28 -8.10
N ASP A 129 2.75 -5.07 -7.54
CA ASP A 129 3.86 -4.20 -7.95
C ASP A 129 4.99 -4.21 -6.92
N TYR A 130 4.71 -3.81 -5.67
CA TYR A 130 5.76 -3.62 -4.67
C TYR A 130 6.35 -4.93 -4.18
N ALA A 131 5.53 -5.94 -3.89
CA ALA A 131 6.03 -7.21 -3.35
C ALA A 131 7.00 -7.92 -4.30
N PRO A 132 6.67 -8.16 -5.59
CA PRO A 132 7.61 -8.80 -6.52
C PRO A 132 8.83 -7.92 -6.82
N LYS A 133 8.67 -6.58 -6.94
CA LYS A 133 9.78 -5.65 -7.18
C LYS A 133 10.83 -5.74 -6.07
N PHE A 134 10.41 -5.68 -4.83
CA PHE A 134 11.33 -5.70 -3.69
C PHE A 134 11.84 -7.11 -3.33
N ASP A 135 11.09 -8.16 -3.64
CA ASP A 135 11.56 -9.53 -3.51
C ASP A 135 12.69 -9.83 -4.52
N ALA A 136 12.54 -9.39 -5.77
CA ALA A 136 13.58 -9.47 -6.81
C ALA A 136 14.84 -8.71 -6.36
N LYS A 137 14.71 -7.46 -5.92
CA LYS A 137 15.84 -6.65 -5.40
C LYS A 137 16.53 -7.31 -4.20
N THR A 138 15.77 -7.95 -3.31
CA THR A 138 16.32 -8.70 -2.19
C THR A 138 17.10 -9.91 -2.66
N SER A 139 16.61 -10.62 -3.67
CA SER A 139 17.27 -11.80 -4.25
C SER A 139 18.58 -11.44 -4.93
N GLU A 140 18.64 -10.29 -5.60
CA GLU A 140 19.85 -9.79 -6.29
C GLU A 140 20.92 -9.29 -5.30
N ASN A 141 20.52 -8.51 -4.30
CA ASN A 141 21.45 -7.81 -3.41
C ASN A 141 21.65 -8.50 -2.05
N GLY A 142 20.88 -9.54 -1.74
CA GLY A 142 20.91 -10.24 -0.46
C GLY A 142 20.42 -9.41 0.74
N GLN A 143 20.05 -8.15 0.53
CA GLN A 143 19.69 -7.21 1.60
C GLN A 143 18.17 -7.05 1.70
N LYS A 144 17.61 -7.38 2.86
CA LYS A 144 16.20 -7.16 3.20
C LYS A 144 16.01 -5.78 3.84
N GLY A 145 14.94 -5.07 3.46
CA GLY A 145 14.63 -3.73 3.99
C GLY A 145 15.12 -2.60 3.10
N GLY A 146 15.02 -1.35 3.61
CA GLY A 146 15.41 -0.16 2.86
C GLY A 146 14.55 0.10 1.63
N TYR A 147 13.24 -0.15 1.74
CA TYR A 147 12.29 0.05 0.64
C TYR A 147 11.93 1.51 0.41
N THR A 148 12.30 2.38 1.36
CA THR A 148 11.97 3.81 1.31
C THR A 148 13.19 4.66 1.62
N ALA A 149 13.30 5.83 0.97
CA ALA A 149 14.34 6.82 1.23
C ALA A 149 13.72 8.14 1.68
N ILE A 150 14.40 8.87 2.58
CA ILE A 150 14.00 10.19 3.04
C ILE A 150 15.04 11.21 2.56
N TYR A 151 14.60 12.20 1.81
CA TYR A 151 15.40 13.32 1.36
C TYR A 151 15.01 14.57 2.13
N LYS A 152 15.95 15.20 2.83
CA LYS A 152 15.72 16.47 3.52
C LYS A 152 15.53 17.59 2.50
N MET A 153 14.61 18.49 2.80
CA MET A 153 14.32 19.70 2.04
C MET A 153 14.61 20.94 2.88
N THR A 154 14.53 22.11 2.25
CA THR A 154 14.60 23.40 2.93
C THR A 154 13.47 23.57 3.96
N GLN A 155 13.68 24.43 4.91
CA GLN A 155 12.66 24.78 5.92
C GLN A 155 11.46 25.50 5.28
N ARG A 156 10.27 25.24 5.81
CA ARG A 156 9.03 25.92 5.39
C ARG A 156 9.04 27.38 5.88
N ARG A 157 8.69 28.32 5.00
CA ARG A 157 8.76 29.76 5.31
C ARG A 157 7.90 30.20 6.47
N GLY A 158 6.72 29.60 6.70
CA GLY A 158 5.76 30.07 7.69
C GLY A 158 6.18 29.81 9.15
N ASP A 159 6.74 28.63 9.42
CA ASP A 159 7.05 28.17 10.79
C ASP A 159 8.45 27.58 10.95
N GLY A 160 9.31 27.70 9.94
CA GLY A 160 10.66 27.14 9.98
C GLY A 160 10.72 25.61 10.12
N ALA A 161 9.62 24.90 9.89
CA ALA A 161 9.59 23.45 10.03
C ALA A 161 10.51 22.76 9.00
N GLU A 162 11.34 21.83 9.47
CA GLU A 162 12.16 20.98 8.60
C GLU A 162 11.25 20.10 7.73
N MET A 163 11.35 20.25 6.42
CA MET A 163 10.60 19.46 5.45
C MET A 163 11.43 18.30 4.93
N ALA A 164 10.75 17.25 4.52
CA ALA A 164 11.37 16.09 3.87
C ALA A 164 10.43 15.46 2.85
N THR A 165 11.01 14.94 1.78
CA THR A 165 10.32 14.06 0.84
C THR A 165 10.68 12.62 1.17
N ILE A 166 9.68 11.77 1.36
CA ILE A 166 9.85 10.33 1.46
C ILE A 166 9.42 9.69 0.13
N VAL A 167 10.21 8.74 -0.35
CA VAL A 167 10.01 8.06 -1.64
C VAL A 167 10.08 6.56 -1.44
N VAL A 168 9.24 5.81 -2.14
CA VAL A 168 9.34 4.35 -2.30
C VAL A 168 10.31 4.07 -3.45
N LEU A 169 11.36 3.28 -3.21
CA LEU A 169 12.47 3.03 -4.14
C LEU A 169 12.12 2.08 -5.30
#